data_74900c03a652a481e7ed255130b0c4d2
#
_entry.id   74900c03a652a481e7ed255130b0c4d2
#
_cell.length_a   1.000
_cell.length_b   1.000
_cell.length_c   1.000
_cell.angle_alpha   90.00
_cell.angle_beta   90.00
_cell.angle_gamma   90.00
#
_symmetry.space_group_name_H-M   'P 1'
#
loop_
_entity.id
_entity.type
_entity.pdbx_description
1 polymer ?
#
loop_
_entity_poly.entity_id
_entity_poly.type
_entity_poly.pdbx_seq_one_letter_code
_entity_poly.pdbx_strand_id
1 'polypeptide(L)'
;MKKLLHFFAEVGDSIEFKVGTMIEIPRAALTADRIASSAEFFSFGTNDLTQMTFGYSRDDIASFLPVYLEKKILKVDPFQVLDQNGVGQLVRMATEKRSGYPSGFEVRHLW
;
A
#
# COMPACT_ATOMS: atom_id res chain seq x y z
N MET A 1 -0.02 4.97 -18.32
CA MET A 1 0.06 6.41 -18.02
C MET A 1 0.24 7.29 -19.27
N LYS A 2 1.17 6.98 -20.17
CA LYS A 2 1.36 7.74 -21.42
C LYS A 2 0.09 7.86 -22.26
N LYS A 3 -0.74 6.81 -22.33
CA LYS A 3 -2.02 6.82 -23.07
C LYS A 3 -3.04 7.80 -22.50
N LEU A 4 -3.09 7.93 -21.15
CA LEU A 4 -4.01 8.86 -20.50
C LEU A 4 -3.60 10.31 -20.74
N LEU A 5 -2.32 10.62 -20.62
CA LEU A 5 -1.78 11.95 -20.89
C LEU A 5 -2.00 12.35 -22.35
N HIS A 6 -1.80 11.42 -23.28
CA HIS A 6 -2.04 11.63 -24.69
C HIS A 6 -3.52 11.91 -24.98
N PHE A 7 -4.43 11.19 -24.35
CA PHE A 7 -5.87 11.41 -24.45
C PHE A 7 -6.24 12.84 -24.02
N PHE A 8 -5.77 13.31 -22.88
CA PHE A 8 -6.06 14.67 -22.41
C PHE A 8 -5.49 15.73 -23.33
N ALA A 9 -4.32 15.52 -23.92
CA ALA A 9 -3.75 16.43 -24.91
C ALA A 9 -4.61 16.49 -26.18
N GLU A 10 -5.16 15.36 -26.65
CA GLU A 10 -6.00 15.29 -27.84
C GLU A 10 -7.35 16.00 -27.67
N VAL A 11 -7.99 15.86 -26.50
CA VAL A 11 -9.30 16.49 -26.25
C VAL A 11 -9.19 17.95 -25.81
N GLY A 12 -7.97 18.45 -25.57
CA GLY A 12 -7.75 19.83 -25.18
C GLY A 12 -8.26 20.20 -23.80
N ASP A 13 -8.64 19.21 -22.97
CA ASP A 13 -9.11 19.43 -21.62
C ASP A 13 -7.92 19.57 -20.67
N SER A 14 -7.96 20.62 -19.84
CA SER A 14 -7.04 20.74 -18.72
C SER A 14 -7.71 20.24 -17.46
N ILE A 15 -7.46 18.98 -17.10
CA ILE A 15 -7.91 18.39 -15.84
C ILE A 15 -6.70 18.30 -14.92
N GLU A 16 -6.83 18.88 -13.73
CA GLU A 16 -5.83 18.69 -12.70
C GLU A 16 -5.90 17.26 -12.15
N PHE A 17 -4.77 16.58 -12.17
CA PHE A 17 -4.68 15.23 -11.63
C PHE A 17 -3.31 15.01 -10.99
N LYS A 18 -3.27 14.05 -10.08
CA LYS A 18 -2.02 13.60 -9.45
C LYS A 18 -1.76 12.16 -9.84
N VAL A 19 -0.49 11.85 -10.04
CA VAL A 19 -0.03 10.50 -10.31
C VAL A 19 0.74 10.00 -9.10
N GLY A 20 0.24 8.91 -8.53
CA GLY A 20 0.87 8.29 -7.38
C GLY A 20 1.06 6.80 -7.58
N THR A 21 1.48 6.13 -6.54
CA THR A 21 1.69 4.70 -6.56
C THR A 21 1.12 4.05 -5.30
N MET A 22 0.89 2.74 -5.41
CA MET A 22 0.49 1.93 -4.27
C MET A 22 1.72 1.27 -3.66
N ILE A 23 1.87 1.44 -2.34
CA ILE A 23 2.85 0.70 -1.55
C ILE A 23 2.15 -0.55 -1.05
N GLU A 24 2.43 -1.67 -1.68
CA GLU A 24 1.72 -2.92 -1.39
C GLU A 24 2.63 -4.14 -1.28
N ILE A 25 3.94 -3.95 -1.45
CA ILE A 25 4.93 -4.99 -1.17
C ILE A 25 5.99 -4.45 -0.22
N PRO A 26 6.59 -5.29 0.62
CA PRO A 26 7.59 -4.85 1.60
C PRO A 26 8.76 -4.09 0.98
N ARG A 27 9.24 -4.51 -0.18
CA ARG A 27 10.32 -3.81 -0.86
C ARG A 27 9.96 -2.36 -1.20
N ALA A 28 8.71 -2.11 -1.61
CA ALA A 28 8.25 -0.76 -1.91
C ALA A 28 8.27 0.13 -0.64
N ALA A 29 7.88 -0.42 0.51
CA ALA A 29 7.95 0.29 1.77
C ALA A 29 9.40 0.64 2.15
N LEU A 30 10.32 -0.29 1.95
CA LEU A 30 11.75 -0.10 2.25
C LEU A 30 12.44 0.89 1.30
N THR A 31 11.95 1.03 0.09
CA THR A 31 12.50 1.93 -0.94
C THR A 31 11.58 3.12 -1.24
N ALA A 32 10.70 3.45 -0.31
CA ALA A 32 9.68 4.47 -0.50
C ALA A 32 10.26 5.86 -0.77
N ASP A 33 11.43 6.18 -0.24
CA ASP A 33 12.16 7.41 -0.53
C ASP A 33 12.47 7.56 -2.03
N ARG A 34 12.90 6.47 -2.67
CA ARG A 34 13.17 6.46 -4.12
C ARG A 34 11.90 6.59 -4.94
N ILE A 35 10.84 5.90 -4.52
CA ILE A 35 9.54 5.95 -5.20
C ILE A 35 8.93 7.35 -5.07
N ALA A 36 9.06 7.98 -3.91
CA ALA A 36 8.54 9.31 -3.65
C ALA A 36 9.13 10.39 -4.57
N SER A 37 10.33 10.17 -5.10
CA SER A 37 10.94 11.10 -6.06
C SER A 37 10.17 11.18 -7.39
N SER A 38 9.37 10.17 -7.71
CA SER A 38 8.62 10.08 -8.96
C SER A 38 7.10 10.04 -8.77
N ALA A 39 6.62 9.93 -7.53
CA ALA A 39 5.20 9.82 -7.20
C ALA A 39 4.74 11.06 -6.45
N GLU A 40 3.52 11.49 -6.72
CA GLU A 40 2.91 12.64 -6.04
C GLU A 40 2.17 12.25 -4.76
N PHE A 41 1.80 10.98 -4.65
CA PHE A 41 1.19 10.44 -3.44
C PHE A 41 1.44 8.93 -3.32
N PHE A 42 1.25 8.40 -2.10
CA PHE A 42 1.20 6.97 -1.84
C PHE A 42 -0.20 6.55 -1.41
N SER A 43 -0.64 5.41 -1.92
CA SER A 43 -1.73 4.61 -1.35
C SER A 43 -1.12 3.34 -0.77
N PHE A 44 -1.75 2.77 0.23
CA PHE A 44 -1.28 1.52 0.83
C PHE A 44 -2.24 0.38 0.50
N GLY A 45 -1.72 -0.65 -0.18
CA GLY A 45 -2.44 -1.90 -0.41
C GLY A 45 -2.25 -2.84 0.78
N THR A 46 -3.07 -2.66 1.82
CA THR A 46 -2.88 -3.38 3.08
C THR A 46 -3.13 -4.88 2.96
N ASN A 47 -4.00 -5.30 2.04
CA ASN A 47 -4.22 -6.73 1.79
C ASN A 47 -2.96 -7.40 1.26
N ASP A 48 -2.33 -6.81 0.26
CA ASP A 48 -1.12 -7.37 -0.35
C ASP A 48 0.08 -7.26 0.59
N LEU A 49 0.21 -6.16 1.33
CA LEU A 49 1.22 -6.05 2.37
C LEU A 49 1.05 -7.14 3.44
N THR A 50 -0.18 -7.43 3.82
CA THR A 50 -0.48 -8.47 4.80
C THR A 50 -0.10 -9.85 4.26
N GLN A 51 -0.46 -10.16 3.02
CA GLN A 51 -0.06 -11.41 2.37
C GLN A 51 1.45 -11.61 2.39
N MET A 52 2.19 -10.59 2.00
CA MET A 52 3.64 -10.65 1.91
C MET A 52 4.31 -10.67 3.28
N THR A 53 3.75 -9.98 4.26
CA THR A 53 4.32 -9.88 5.60
C THR A 53 4.12 -11.16 6.41
N PHE A 54 2.95 -11.78 6.32
CA PHE A 54 2.66 -13.05 6.97
C PHE A 54 3.11 -14.26 6.15
N GLY A 55 3.30 -14.10 4.84
CA GLY A 55 3.50 -15.22 3.95
C GLY A 55 2.22 -16.02 3.72
N TYR A 56 1.06 -15.38 3.80
CA TYR A 56 -0.24 -16.00 3.63
C TYR A 56 -0.82 -15.63 2.26
N SER A 57 -1.34 -16.63 1.55
CA SER A 57 -2.14 -16.37 0.37
C SER A 57 -3.58 -16.14 0.79
N ARG A 58 -4.17 -15.04 0.37
CA ARG A 58 -5.57 -14.71 0.65
C ARG A 58 -6.53 -15.74 0.03
N ASP A 59 -6.12 -16.40 -1.04
CA ASP A 59 -6.90 -17.44 -1.69
C ASP A 59 -6.87 -18.76 -0.91
N ASP A 60 -5.83 -18.98 -0.09
CA ASP A 60 -5.62 -20.24 0.63
C ASP A 60 -5.92 -20.15 2.12
N ILE A 61 -6.14 -18.96 2.68
CA ILE A 61 -6.31 -18.76 4.12
C ILE A 61 -7.48 -19.54 4.72
N ALA A 62 -8.51 -19.82 3.94
CA ALA A 62 -9.68 -20.57 4.40
C ALA A 62 -9.31 -21.97 4.90
N SER A 63 -8.19 -22.54 4.44
CA SER A 63 -7.74 -23.88 4.84
C SER A 63 -7.09 -23.91 6.23
N PHE A 64 -6.58 -22.80 6.75
CA PHE A 64 -5.87 -22.79 8.03
C PHE A 64 -6.28 -21.64 8.99
N LEU A 65 -6.73 -20.51 8.49
CA LEU A 65 -7.01 -19.33 9.32
C LEU A 65 -8.07 -19.60 10.40
N PRO A 66 -9.20 -20.29 10.10
CA PRO A 66 -10.18 -20.59 11.13
C PRO A 66 -9.60 -21.39 12.30
N VAL A 67 -8.71 -22.34 12.01
CA VAL A 67 -8.03 -23.14 13.02
C VAL A 67 -7.07 -22.28 13.85
N TYR A 68 -6.34 -21.36 13.21
CA TYR A 68 -5.42 -20.45 13.88
C TYR A 68 -6.15 -19.52 14.85
N LEU A 69 -7.33 -19.06 14.48
CA LEU A 69 -8.15 -18.21 15.33
C LEU A 69 -8.75 -19.01 16.49
N GLU A 70 -9.25 -20.21 16.22
CA GLU A 70 -9.82 -21.11 17.24
C GLU A 70 -8.77 -21.48 18.30
N LYS A 71 -7.57 -21.85 17.86
CA LYS A 71 -6.46 -22.22 18.75
C LYS A 71 -5.73 -21.01 19.33
N LYS A 72 -6.16 -19.79 19.03
CA LYS A 72 -5.56 -18.53 19.49
C LYS A 72 -4.08 -18.40 19.11
N ILE A 73 -3.67 -19.01 18.01
CA ILE A 73 -2.37 -18.76 17.37
C ILE A 73 -2.35 -17.32 16.87
N LEU A 74 -3.46 -16.89 16.25
CA LEU A 74 -3.72 -15.49 15.93
C LEU A 74 -4.89 -15.00 16.79
N LYS A 75 -4.78 -13.79 17.31
CA LYS A 75 -5.84 -13.17 18.10
C LYS A 75 -6.99 -12.68 17.23
N VAL A 76 -6.66 -12.16 16.04
CA VAL A 76 -7.61 -11.60 15.09
C VAL A 76 -7.17 -11.96 13.68
N ASP A 77 -8.11 -11.89 12.73
CA ASP A 77 -7.83 -12.04 11.31
C ASP A 77 -7.04 -10.83 10.82
N PRO A 78 -5.79 -11.03 10.35
CA PRO A 78 -4.95 -9.91 9.92
C PRO A 78 -5.44 -9.21 8.63
N PHE A 79 -6.40 -9.82 7.92
CA PHE A 79 -7.06 -9.20 6.78
C PHE A 79 -8.27 -8.34 7.18
N GLN A 80 -8.80 -8.54 8.39
CA GLN A 80 -9.92 -7.77 8.93
C GLN A 80 -9.43 -6.63 9.82
N VAL A 81 -8.37 -6.85 10.57
CA VAL A 81 -7.78 -5.87 11.49
C VAL A 81 -6.30 -5.72 11.15
N LEU A 82 -5.88 -4.49 10.87
CA LEU A 82 -4.50 -4.21 10.50
C LEU A 82 -3.51 -4.74 11.55
N ASP A 83 -2.55 -5.52 11.08
CA ASP A 83 -1.42 -5.96 11.89
C ASP A 83 -0.49 -4.78 12.20
N GLN A 84 -0.65 -4.18 13.37
CA GLN A 84 0.12 -3.02 13.79
C GLN A 84 1.63 -3.33 13.94
N ASN A 85 1.95 -4.54 14.36
CA ASN A 85 3.34 -4.91 14.67
C ASN A 85 4.19 -5.21 13.44
N GLY A 86 3.59 -5.69 12.36
CA GLY A 86 4.28 -6.01 11.10
C GLY A 86 3.92 -5.04 10.00
N VAL A 87 2.72 -5.17 9.45
CA VAL A 87 2.26 -4.32 8.34
C VAL A 87 2.26 -2.85 8.75
N GLY A 88 1.84 -2.54 9.96
CA GLY A 88 1.85 -1.17 10.48
C GLY A 88 3.25 -0.55 10.51
N GLN A 89 4.28 -1.34 10.80
CA GLN A 89 5.66 -0.84 10.72
C GLN A 89 6.05 -0.48 9.28
N LEU A 90 5.68 -1.30 8.31
CA LEU A 90 5.97 -1.02 6.89
C LEU A 90 5.28 0.25 6.42
N VAL A 91 4.02 0.46 6.81
CA VAL A 91 3.29 1.70 6.51
C VAL A 91 3.98 2.90 7.12
N ARG A 92 4.39 2.79 8.38
CA ARG A 92 5.11 3.86 9.08
C ARG A 92 6.44 4.18 8.42
N MET A 93 7.23 3.16 8.08
CA MET A 93 8.51 3.33 7.39
C MET A 93 8.35 4.05 6.07
N ALA A 94 7.38 3.64 5.25
CA ALA A 94 7.12 4.29 3.98
C ALA A 94 6.67 5.74 4.16
N THR A 95 5.84 6.01 5.16
CA THR A 95 5.37 7.35 5.48
C THR A 95 6.51 8.25 5.95
N GLU A 96 7.40 7.75 6.78
CA GLU A 96 8.55 8.49 7.28
C GLU A 96 9.59 8.76 6.18
N LYS A 97 9.84 7.79 5.32
CA LYS A 97 10.79 7.93 4.21
C LYS A 97 10.39 8.97 3.17
N ARG A 98 9.11 9.33 3.12
CA ARG A 98 8.65 10.44 2.29
C ARG A 98 9.00 11.81 2.85
N SER A 99 9.36 11.91 4.12
CA SER A 99 9.71 13.18 4.77
C SER A 99 10.91 13.82 4.07
N GLY A 100 10.80 15.10 3.72
CA GLY A 100 11.79 15.81 2.89
C GLY A 100 11.35 16.02 1.45
N TYR A 101 10.25 15.43 1.01
CA TYR A 101 9.64 15.72 -0.28
C TYR A 101 8.63 16.87 -0.16
N PRO A 102 8.31 17.58 -1.29
CA PRO A 102 7.57 18.83 -1.24
C PRO A 102 6.23 18.75 -0.53
N SER A 103 5.80 19.89 0.02
CA SER A 103 4.43 20.07 0.53
C SER A 103 3.42 19.70 -0.55
N GLY A 104 2.42 18.88 -0.21
CA GLY A 104 1.44 18.38 -1.16
C GLY A 104 1.55 16.89 -1.44
N PHE A 105 2.58 16.22 -0.92
CA PHE A 105 2.63 14.77 -0.96
C PHE A 105 1.57 14.19 -0.02
N GLU A 106 0.76 13.29 -0.53
CA GLU A 106 -0.35 12.70 0.22
C GLU A 106 -0.10 11.23 0.51
N VAL A 107 -0.58 10.79 1.66
CA VAL A 107 -0.67 9.36 2.01
C VAL A 107 -2.15 8.99 2.07
N ARG A 108 -2.51 7.99 1.31
CA ARG A 108 -3.89 7.48 1.26
C ARG A 108 -3.91 6.01 1.67
N HIS A 109 -4.91 5.65 2.44
CA HIS A 109 -5.19 4.26 2.79
C HIS A 109 -6.28 3.72 1.88
N LEU A 110 -6.02 2.54 1.29
CA LEU A 110 -7.03 1.75 0.59
C LEU A 110 -7.13 0.40 1.29
N TRP A 111 -8.35 0.02 1.54
CA TRP A 111 -8.67 -1.26 2.17
C TRP A 111 -8.94 -2.33 1.14
#